data_c19e04d68dc79c7d7c0fdece5ca92a51
#
_entry.id   c19e04d68dc79c7d7c0fdece5ca92a51
#
_cell.length_a   1.000
_cell.length_b   1.000
_cell.length_c   1.000
_cell.angle_alpha   90.00
_cell.angle_beta   90.00
_cell.angle_gamma   90.00
#
_symmetry.space_group_name_H-M   'P 1'
#
loop_
_entity.id
_entity.type
_entity.pdbx_description
1 polymer ?
#
loop_
_entity_poly.entity_id
_entity_poly.type
_entity_poly.pdbx_seq_one_letter_code
_entity_poly.pdbx_strand_id
1 'polypeptide(L)'
;MKKTMLAFLVLLNTIGFAQKIKPVLPVPTKEHLAWHEKEFYLFIHFGPNTFTDKEWGDGKEDPTTFAPTQLDCNQWVRVAKLAGAKGIILTAKHHDGFSLWPSKYSAHTVRESKWLEGKGDVVRMLSDACKKGGLEMGVYISPWDRNHPDYGTPKYNDIYIATMKELLTGYGKFFELWWDGANGEGPNGKKQEYTFRRFEDSAFAYQPHLMIFSDIGPSIRWCGNERGIIGNTNWNLLDTAGFYRGHGGPPEDTLNQGNVNGKLWIPAEADVSIRPGWFYHAKEDNKVKSPNTLFNLFLKSVGNGGNLLLNVPPDRRGLFHETDSASLVGFAALREKAFKTNLFTGLKPLVKTTAGLPTLTYTFKKATKLNAVVLQELIEHGQRVKTFTIEAKESTTGNFVKIFDGTTIGRKKIATFDPITTSSIKITITDAKAEVLLKPSAAHDFGFEVKN
;
A
#
# COMPACT_ATOMS: atom_id res chain seq x y z
N MET A 1 56.74 19.56 -55.80
CA MET A 1 56.14 20.33 -54.67
C MET A 1 54.68 20.01 -54.59
N LYS A 2 54.31 19.06 -53.70
CA LYS A 2 52.89 18.67 -53.44
C LYS A 2 52.41 19.44 -52.21
N LYS A 3 51.38 20.29 -52.36
CA LYS A 3 50.71 21.01 -51.27
C LYS A 3 49.65 20.09 -50.65
N THR A 4 49.86 19.69 -49.44
CA THR A 4 48.90 18.94 -48.61
C THR A 4 47.98 19.94 -47.93
N MET A 5 46.71 19.92 -48.26
CA MET A 5 45.65 20.75 -47.65
C MET A 5 45.10 19.99 -46.45
N LEU A 6 45.34 20.50 -45.23
CA LEU A 6 44.86 19.96 -43.98
C LEU A 6 43.44 20.51 -43.75
N ALA A 7 42.44 19.66 -43.86
CA ALA A 7 41.03 20.00 -43.52
C ALA A 7 40.82 19.88 -42.00
N PHE A 8 40.59 21.01 -41.35
CA PHE A 8 40.17 21.07 -39.93
C PHE A 8 38.66 20.74 -39.82
N LEU A 9 38.36 19.57 -39.32
CA LEU A 9 36.97 19.19 -39.00
C LEU A 9 36.62 19.82 -37.62
N VAL A 10 35.82 20.89 -37.62
CA VAL A 10 35.28 21.47 -36.40
C VAL A 10 34.09 20.62 -35.98
N LEU A 11 34.26 19.76 -34.99
CA LEU A 11 33.16 19.08 -34.25
C LEU A 11 32.42 20.12 -33.43
N LEU A 12 31.30 20.61 -33.90
CA LEU A 12 30.31 21.33 -33.10
C LEU A 12 29.66 20.33 -32.14
N ASN A 13 30.16 20.24 -30.89
CA ASN A 13 29.45 19.62 -29.80
C ASN A 13 28.24 20.50 -29.48
N THR A 14 27.07 20.16 -30.02
CA THR A 14 25.80 20.68 -29.51
C THR A 14 25.54 20.07 -28.14
N ILE A 15 25.95 20.78 -27.10
CA ILE A 15 25.50 20.48 -25.75
C ILE A 15 24.01 20.82 -25.73
N GLY A 16 23.18 19.81 -25.97
CA GLY A 16 21.74 19.90 -25.74
C GLY A 16 21.53 20.13 -24.25
N PHE A 17 21.23 21.36 -23.84
CA PHE A 17 20.70 21.62 -22.51
C PHE A 17 19.41 20.86 -22.38
N ALA A 18 19.44 19.71 -21.70
CA ALA A 18 18.23 19.01 -21.27
C ALA A 18 17.44 20.01 -20.42
N GLN A 19 16.32 20.48 -20.93
CA GLN A 19 15.45 21.43 -20.23
C GLN A 19 15.07 20.78 -18.89
N LYS A 20 15.48 21.42 -17.77
CA LYS A 20 15.25 20.87 -16.44
C LYS A 20 13.75 20.80 -16.19
N ILE A 21 13.23 19.60 -16.02
CA ILE A 21 11.81 19.36 -15.74
C ILE A 21 11.41 20.17 -14.49
N LYS A 22 10.40 21.03 -14.63
CA LYS A 22 9.86 21.81 -13.49
C LYS A 22 8.92 20.91 -12.67
N PRO A 23 9.20 20.66 -11.38
CA PRO A 23 8.32 19.86 -10.55
C PRO A 23 6.99 20.57 -10.26
N VAL A 24 5.92 19.80 -10.09
CA VAL A 24 4.62 20.26 -9.60
C VAL A 24 4.50 19.86 -8.14
N LEU A 25 4.61 20.84 -7.25
CA LEU A 25 4.58 20.60 -5.81
C LEU A 25 3.17 20.25 -5.30
N PRO A 26 3.09 19.47 -4.20
CA PRO A 26 4.18 18.76 -3.53
C PRO A 26 4.66 17.54 -4.34
N VAL A 27 5.92 17.15 -4.14
CA VAL A 27 6.53 15.95 -4.72
C VAL A 27 6.76 14.88 -3.63
N PRO A 28 6.80 13.59 -3.97
CA PRO A 28 7.14 12.53 -3.04
C PRO A 28 8.61 12.63 -2.56
N THR A 29 8.87 12.22 -1.33
CA THR A 29 10.22 11.93 -0.87
C THR A 29 10.71 10.62 -1.49
N LYS A 30 12.01 10.30 -1.32
CA LYS A 30 12.55 8.99 -1.73
C LYS A 30 11.92 7.82 -0.96
N GLU A 31 11.53 8.04 0.29
CA GLU A 31 10.82 7.05 1.11
C GLU A 31 9.42 6.78 0.55
N HIS A 32 8.68 7.83 0.15
CA HIS A 32 7.41 7.67 -0.54
C HIS A 32 7.55 6.89 -1.85
N LEU A 33 8.58 7.18 -2.66
CA LEU A 33 8.83 6.43 -3.90
C LEU A 33 9.13 4.96 -3.61
N ALA A 34 9.97 4.66 -2.62
CA ALA A 34 10.28 3.29 -2.20
C ALA A 34 9.05 2.56 -1.64
N TRP A 35 8.18 3.27 -0.91
CA TRP A 35 6.92 2.72 -0.42
C TRP A 35 5.95 2.39 -1.57
N HIS A 36 5.79 3.29 -2.54
CA HIS A 36 4.97 3.03 -3.72
C HIS A 36 5.40 1.80 -4.52
N GLU A 37 6.71 1.49 -4.59
CA GLU A 37 7.21 0.32 -5.31
C GLU A 37 6.84 -1.02 -4.64
N LYS A 38 6.38 -1.00 -3.38
CA LYS A 38 5.92 -2.22 -2.70
C LYS A 38 4.59 -2.72 -3.25
N GLU A 39 3.66 -1.83 -3.58
CA GLU A 39 2.33 -2.12 -4.12
C GLU A 39 1.45 -3.01 -3.23
N PHE A 40 2.00 -4.14 -2.74
CA PHE A 40 1.28 -5.17 -2.00
C PHE A 40 2.13 -5.73 -0.87
N TYR A 41 1.58 -5.77 0.34
CA TYR A 41 2.16 -6.38 1.53
C TYR A 41 1.05 -6.88 2.47
N LEU A 42 1.43 -7.70 3.46
CA LEU A 42 0.48 -8.34 4.36
C LEU A 42 0.36 -7.60 5.68
N PHE A 43 -0.84 -7.63 6.25
CA PHE A 43 -1.13 -7.31 7.63
C PHE A 43 -1.34 -8.60 8.42
N ILE A 44 -0.91 -8.66 9.66
CA ILE A 44 -1.11 -9.81 10.54
C ILE A 44 -1.75 -9.34 11.83
N HIS A 45 -3.03 -9.65 12.01
CA HIS A 45 -3.71 -9.53 13.30
C HIS A 45 -3.57 -10.84 14.05
N PHE A 46 -2.84 -10.82 15.16
CA PHE A 46 -2.58 -11.96 16.01
C PHE A 46 -2.46 -11.49 17.46
N GLY A 47 -3.03 -12.24 18.40
CA GLY A 47 -3.04 -11.86 19.82
C GLY A 47 -4.09 -12.65 20.60
N PRO A 48 -4.42 -12.26 21.85
CA PRO A 48 -5.46 -12.92 22.66
C PRO A 48 -6.80 -13.05 21.94
N ASN A 49 -7.16 -12.12 21.05
CA ASN A 49 -8.40 -12.12 20.28
C ASN A 49 -8.56 -13.37 19.39
N THR A 50 -7.44 -13.89 18.84
CA THR A 50 -7.41 -15.17 18.11
C THR A 50 -7.89 -16.34 18.98
N PHE A 51 -7.60 -16.31 20.27
CA PHE A 51 -7.90 -17.40 21.20
C PHE A 51 -9.26 -17.24 21.89
N THR A 52 -9.71 -15.98 22.06
CA THR A 52 -11.00 -15.66 22.68
C THR A 52 -12.15 -15.57 21.68
N ASP A 53 -11.87 -15.70 20.38
CA ASP A 53 -12.86 -15.57 19.28
C ASP A 53 -13.53 -14.18 19.25
N LYS A 54 -12.76 -13.12 19.53
CA LYS A 54 -13.21 -11.71 19.54
C LYS A 54 -12.46 -10.90 18.50
N GLU A 55 -13.12 -9.88 17.95
CA GLU A 55 -12.47 -8.85 17.13
C GLU A 55 -11.78 -7.79 17.99
N TRP A 56 -12.42 -7.38 19.07
CA TRP A 56 -11.89 -6.42 20.02
C TRP A 56 -11.92 -7.02 21.43
N GLY A 57 -10.76 -7.19 22.00
CA GLY A 57 -10.60 -7.53 23.39
C GLY A 57 -11.02 -6.37 24.30
N ASP A 58 -11.35 -6.68 25.54
CA ASP A 58 -11.77 -5.68 26.53
C ASP A 58 -10.60 -5.19 27.43
N GLY A 59 -9.39 -5.72 27.21
CA GLY A 59 -8.20 -5.42 27.99
C GLY A 59 -8.12 -6.15 29.33
N LYS A 60 -9.04 -7.08 29.59
CA LYS A 60 -9.08 -7.89 30.80
C LYS A 60 -8.83 -9.37 30.53
N GLU A 61 -8.43 -9.69 29.30
CA GLU A 61 -8.10 -11.05 28.92
C GLU A 61 -6.97 -11.57 29.79
N ASP A 62 -7.12 -12.79 30.30
CA ASP A 62 -6.01 -13.48 30.97
C ASP A 62 -4.88 -13.68 29.97
N PRO A 63 -3.67 -13.15 30.21
CA PRO A 63 -2.54 -13.34 29.32
C PRO A 63 -2.27 -14.79 28.96
N THR A 64 -2.63 -15.75 29.84
CA THR A 64 -2.43 -17.19 29.61
C THR A 64 -3.31 -17.75 28.49
N THR A 65 -4.33 -17.01 28.01
CA THR A 65 -5.11 -17.39 26.82
C THR A 65 -4.28 -17.33 25.55
N PHE A 66 -3.23 -16.50 25.51
CA PHE A 66 -2.29 -16.48 24.38
C PHE A 66 -1.35 -17.71 24.45
N ALA A 67 -1.71 -18.78 23.75
CA ALA A 67 -1.02 -20.05 23.80
C ALA A 67 -0.91 -20.74 22.41
N PRO A 68 -0.21 -20.12 21.43
CA PRO A 68 -0.03 -20.75 20.13
C PRO A 68 0.80 -22.04 20.23
N THR A 69 0.30 -23.11 19.60
CA THR A 69 0.91 -24.46 19.74
C THR A 69 2.03 -24.73 18.76
N GLN A 70 2.07 -24.02 17.61
CA GLN A 70 2.98 -24.27 16.48
C GLN A 70 3.42 -22.98 15.79
N LEU A 71 3.55 -21.85 16.53
CA LEU A 71 3.89 -20.57 15.91
C LEU A 71 5.14 -20.70 15.04
N ASP A 72 4.98 -20.38 13.75
CA ASP A 72 6.09 -20.37 12.78
C ASP A 72 6.04 -19.10 11.89
N CYS A 73 6.73 -18.06 12.31
CA CYS A 73 6.88 -16.84 11.51
C CYS A 73 7.61 -17.08 10.17
N ASN A 74 8.39 -18.18 10.04
CA ASN A 74 8.97 -18.53 8.73
C ASN A 74 7.89 -19.03 7.76
N GLN A 75 6.82 -19.69 8.27
CA GLN A 75 5.66 -20.07 7.44
C GLN A 75 4.95 -18.82 6.93
N TRP A 76 4.73 -17.81 7.78
CA TRP A 76 4.13 -16.53 7.36
C TRP A 76 4.95 -15.88 6.24
N VAL A 77 6.26 -15.79 6.42
CA VAL A 77 7.19 -15.22 5.43
C VAL A 77 7.19 -16.02 4.13
N ARG A 78 7.20 -17.38 4.20
CA ARG A 78 7.13 -18.22 2.99
C ARG A 78 5.86 -17.97 2.19
N VAL A 79 4.71 -17.94 2.86
CA VAL A 79 3.40 -17.70 2.22
C VAL A 79 3.32 -16.29 1.66
N ALA A 80 3.77 -15.27 2.39
CA ALA A 80 3.83 -13.89 1.91
C ALA A 80 4.68 -13.76 0.62
N LYS A 81 5.83 -14.43 0.57
CA LYS A 81 6.68 -14.46 -0.64
C LYS A 81 6.00 -15.18 -1.81
N LEU A 82 5.35 -16.30 -1.57
CA LEU A 82 4.59 -17.03 -2.60
C LEU A 82 3.43 -16.16 -3.12
N ALA A 83 2.81 -15.37 -2.25
CA ALA A 83 1.81 -14.38 -2.64
C ALA A 83 2.41 -13.17 -3.40
N GLY A 84 3.73 -13.01 -3.42
CA GLY A 84 4.43 -11.87 -4.03
C GLY A 84 4.32 -10.58 -3.22
N ALA A 85 4.03 -10.67 -1.92
CA ALA A 85 4.07 -9.54 -0.99
C ALA A 85 5.52 -9.05 -0.80
N LYS A 86 5.67 -7.74 -0.56
CA LYS A 86 6.98 -7.09 -0.38
C LYS A 86 7.34 -6.84 1.08
N GLY A 87 6.37 -6.97 1.97
CA GLY A 87 6.55 -6.76 3.40
C GLY A 87 5.44 -7.40 4.21
N ILE A 88 5.58 -7.32 5.53
CA ILE A 88 4.60 -7.77 6.52
C ILE A 88 4.52 -6.73 7.63
N ILE A 89 3.31 -6.28 7.98
CA ILE A 89 3.04 -5.45 9.15
C ILE A 89 2.39 -6.33 10.23
N LEU A 90 2.95 -6.35 11.43
CA LEU A 90 2.41 -7.10 12.57
C LEU A 90 1.68 -6.18 13.54
N THR A 91 0.47 -6.54 13.98
CA THR A 91 -0.17 -5.88 15.12
C THR A 91 0.57 -6.26 16.43
N ALA A 92 1.67 -5.57 16.70
CA ALA A 92 2.49 -5.87 17.86
C ALA A 92 1.74 -5.59 19.19
N LYS A 93 0.84 -4.58 19.22
CA LYS A 93 -0.09 -4.31 20.32
C LYS A 93 -1.41 -3.81 19.74
N HIS A 94 -2.50 -4.55 19.90
CA HIS A 94 -3.86 -4.14 19.55
C HIS A 94 -4.55 -3.36 20.67
N HIS A 95 -5.83 -3.01 20.52
CA HIS A 95 -6.60 -2.20 21.49
C HIS A 95 -6.76 -2.83 22.87
N ASP A 96 -6.69 -4.17 22.96
CA ASP A 96 -6.69 -4.90 24.24
C ASP A 96 -5.45 -4.59 25.12
N GLY A 97 -4.42 -3.96 24.54
CA GLY A 97 -3.18 -3.61 25.22
C GLY A 97 -2.17 -4.76 25.33
N PHE A 98 -2.48 -5.96 24.80
CA PHE A 98 -1.56 -7.08 24.88
C PHE A 98 -0.38 -6.89 23.93
N SER A 99 0.83 -6.91 24.49
CA SER A 99 2.08 -6.73 23.73
C SER A 99 2.67 -8.07 23.31
N LEU A 100 2.87 -8.28 22.01
CA LEU A 100 3.47 -9.49 21.44
C LEU A 100 5.00 -9.59 21.63
N TRP A 101 5.56 -8.71 22.44
CA TRP A 101 6.96 -8.72 22.90
C TRP A 101 7.00 -8.45 24.43
N PRO A 102 8.09 -8.81 25.13
CA PRO A 102 8.20 -8.63 26.59
C PRO A 102 8.45 -7.17 26.97
N SER A 103 7.48 -6.28 26.67
CA SER A 103 7.59 -4.84 26.96
C SER A 103 7.83 -4.59 28.45
N LYS A 104 8.65 -3.59 28.77
CA LYS A 104 8.90 -3.14 30.14
C LYS A 104 7.83 -2.18 30.64
N TYR A 105 6.99 -1.68 29.75
CA TYR A 105 6.00 -0.64 30.03
C TYR A 105 4.57 -1.18 30.17
N SER A 106 4.39 -2.49 30.05
CA SER A 106 3.11 -3.17 30.26
C SER A 106 3.29 -4.46 31.06
N ALA A 107 2.31 -4.77 31.91
CA ALA A 107 2.17 -6.08 32.54
C ALA A 107 1.26 -7.03 31.74
N HIS A 108 0.74 -6.60 30.59
CA HIS A 108 -0.13 -7.38 29.71
C HIS A 108 0.65 -7.75 28.43
N THR A 109 1.49 -8.78 28.54
CA THR A 109 2.44 -9.13 27.48
C THR A 109 2.62 -10.64 27.34
N VAL A 110 3.31 -11.07 26.28
CA VAL A 110 3.71 -12.47 26.07
C VAL A 110 4.50 -13.07 27.25
N ARG A 111 5.15 -12.26 28.08
CA ARG A 111 5.89 -12.70 29.26
C ARG A 111 4.94 -13.30 30.29
N GLU A 112 3.75 -12.72 30.47
CA GLU A 112 2.74 -13.17 31.44
C GLU A 112 1.89 -14.33 30.89
N SER A 113 1.95 -14.60 29.57
CA SER A 113 1.18 -15.66 28.91
C SER A 113 1.60 -17.09 29.26
N LYS A 114 2.75 -17.28 29.88
CA LYS A 114 3.41 -18.59 30.09
C LYS A 114 3.79 -19.33 28.78
N TRP A 115 3.42 -18.84 27.61
CA TRP A 115 3.84 -19.40 26.34
C TRP A 115 5.37 -19.33 26.24
N LEU A 116 6.01 -20.45 25.86
CA LEU A 116 7.46 -20.61 25.89
C LEU A 116 8.06 -20.25 27.27
N GLU A 117 7.39 -20.63 28.35
CA GLU A 117 7.80 -20.30 29.74
C GLU A 117 7.94 -18.79 30.00
N GLY A 118 7.12 -17.96 29.35
CA GLY A 118 7.19 -16.49 29.42
C GLY A 118 8.38 -15.87 28.66
N LYS A 119 9.10 -16.64 27.86
CA LYS A 119 10.25 -16.17 27.05
C LYS A 119 9.89 -15.89 25.61
N GLY A 120 8.61 -15.97 25.26
CA GLY A 120 8.12 -15.70 23.89
C GLY A 120 8.32 -14.25 23.47
N ASP A 121 8.62 -14.02 22.20
CA ASP A 121 8.74 -12.71 21.57
C ASP A 121 8.38 -12.84 20.07
N VAL A 122 7.10 -12.64 19.75
CA VAL A 122 6.59 -12.80 18.38
C VAL A 122 7.19 -11.74 17.43
N VAL A 123 7.42 -10.53 17.96
CA VAL A 123 8.02 -9.44 17.16
C VAL A 123 9.44 -9.81 16.75
N ARG A 124 10.23 -10.38 17.68
CA ARG A 124 11.59 -10.86 17.39
C ARG A 124 11.57 -12.01 16.38
N MET A 125 10.70 -12.99 16.62
CA MET A 125 10.57 -14.15 15.73
C MET A 125 10.21 -13.73 14.29
N LEU A 126 9.30 -12.76 14.14
CA LEU A 126 8.94 -12.26 12.80
C LEU A 126 10.06 -11.41 12.19
N SER A 127 10.71 -10.54 12.98
CA SER A 127 11.83 -9.73 12.50
C SER A 127 12.95 -10.60 11.93
N ASP A 128 13.33 -11.66 12.66
CA ASP A 128 14.35 -12.60 12.22
C ASP A 128 13.91 -13.40 10.99
N ALA A 129 12.64 -13.83 10.93
CA ALA A 129 12.10 -14.52 9.77
C ALA A 129 12.04 -13.63 8.52
N CYS A 130 11.62 -12.37 8.66
CA CYS A 130 11.61 -11.39 7.57
C CYS A 130 13.03 -11.13 7.06
N LYS A 131 13.99 -10.89 7.96
CA LYS A 131 15.40 -10.71 7.60
C LYS A 131 15.96 -11.91 6.83
N LYS A 132 15.71 -13.14 7.32
CA LYS A 132 16.12 -14.39 6.67
C LYS A 132 15.45 -14.59 5.33
N GLY A 133 14.16 -14.25 5.23
CA GLY A 133 13.35 -14.41 4.02
C GLY A 133 13.51 -13.28 2.99
N GLY A 134 14.18 -12.18 3.34
CA GLY A 134 14.32 -11.02 2.46
C GLY A 134 13.02 -10.25 2.25
N LEU A 135 12.14 -10.21 3.26
CA LEU A 135 10.98 -9.32 3.31
C LEU A 135 11.24 -8.15 4.25
N GLU A 136 10.60 -7.02 3.98
CA GLU A 136 10.62 -5.90 4.92
C GLU A 136 9.54 -6.08 5.99
N MET A 137 9.81 -5.61 7.20
CA MET A 137 8.86 -5.65 8.31
C MET A 137 8.34 -4.24 8.61
N GLY A 138 7.04 -4.13 8.83
CA GLY A 138 6.39 -3.00 9.47
C GLY A 138 5.79 -3.41 10.80
N VAL A 139 5.33 -2.44 11.56
CA VAL A 139 4.73 -2.69 12.87
C VAL A 139 3.52 -1.78 13.09
N TYR A 140 2.43 -2.38 13.60
CA TYR A 140 1.27 -1.66 14.11
C TYR A 140 1.36 -1.64 15.62
N ILE A 141 1.09 -0.48 16.20
CA ILE A 141 0.97 -0.29 17.63
C ILE A 141 -0.22 0.62 17.93
N SER A 142 -1.30 0.05 18.47
CA SER A 142 -2.47 0.84 18.83
C SER A 142 -2.13 1.92 19.87
N PRO A 143 -2.47 3.19 19.61
CA PRO A 143 -2.45 4.20 20.66
C PRO A 143 -3.51 3.94 21.73
N TRP A 144 -4.65 3.38 21.34
CA TRP A 144 -5.68 2.97 22.29
C TRP A 144 -5.23 1.74 23.08
N ASP A 145 -5.46 1.78 24.40
CA ASP A 145 -5.05 0.72 25.32
C ASP A 145 -6.13 0.52 26.39
N ARG A 146 -6.82 -0.61 26.30
CA ARG A 146 -7.93 -0.96 27.20
C ARG A 146 -7.46 -1.63 28.48
N ASN A 147 -6.15 -1.92 28.61
CA ASN A 147 -5.56 -2.56 29.77
C ASN A 147 -4.74 -1.61 30.65
N HIS A 148 -3.98 -0.68 30.05
CA HIS A 148 -2.97 0.08 30.79
C HIS A 148 -3.61 1.04 31.81
N PRO A 149 -3.23 0.99 33.12
CA PRO A 149 -3.87 1.79 34.17
C PRO A 149 -3.70 3.30 34.01
N ASP A 150 -2.62 3.75 33.39
CA ASP A 150 -2.36 5.17 33.13
C ASP A 150 -3.06 5.69 31.87
N TYR A 151 -3.74 4.83 31.06
CA TYR A 151 -4.49 5.28 29.90
C TYR A 151 -5.58 6.29 30.32
N GLY A 152 -5.80 7.32 29.49
CA GLY A 152 -6.69 8.44 29.83
C GLY A 152 -6.03 9.48 30.73
N THR A 153 -4.70 9.45 30.89
CA THR A 153 -3.91 10.47 31.62
C THR A 153 -2.75 10.98 30.74
N PRO A 154 -2.22 12.20 31.02
CA PRO A 154 -1.05 12.72 30.28
C PRO A 154 0.17 11.81 30.34
N LYS A 155 0.37 11.05 31.43
CA LYS A 155 1.48 10.13 31.64
C LYS A 155 1.50 9.00 30.59
N TYR A 156 0.34 8.56 30.12
CA TYR A 156 0.28 7.50 29.11
C TYR A 156 0.96 7.90 27.79
N ASN A 157 0.96 9.18 27.41
CA ASN A 157 1.67 9.61 26.22
C ASN A 157 3.19 9.35 26.31
N ASP A 158 3.79 9.52 27.50
CA ASP A 158 5.21 9.23 27.71
C ASP A 158 5.46 7.70 27.69
N ILE A 159 4.54 6.93 28.28
CA ILE A 159 4.58 5.45 28.24
C ILE A 159 4.47 4.96 26.81
N TYR A 160 3.57 5.51 26.02
CA TYR A 160 3.40 5.13 24.62
C TYR A 160 4.66 5.43 23.79
N ILE A 161 5.29 6.59 23.98
CA ILE A 161 6.57 6.94 23.35
C ILE A 161 7.66 5.95 23.77
N ALA A 162 7.73 5.60 25.04
CA ALA A 162 8.72 4.63 25.55
C ALA A 162 8.49 3.22 24.97
N THR A 163 7.24 2.82 24.83
CA THR A 163 6.83 1.56 24.18
C THR A 163 7.21 1.54 22.69
N MET A 164 6.95 2.62 21.95
CA MET A 164 7.42 2.77 20.56
C MET A 164 8.95 2.70 20.46
N LYS A 165 9.67 3.32 21.42
CA LYS A 165 11.14 3.27 21.45
C LYS A 165 11.64 1.83 21.55
N GLU A 166 11.07 0.98 22.41
CA GLU A 166 11.45 -0.43 22.50
C GLU A 166 11.38 -1.10 21.12
N LEU A 167 10.25 -0.93 20.42
CA LEU A 167 10.07 -1.51 19.09
C LEU A 167 11.05 -0.93 18.08
N LEU A 168 11.05 0.39 17.91
CA LEU A 168 11.80 1.06 16.86
C LEU A 168 13.33 1.00 17.03
N THR A 169 13.84 0.70 18.23
CA THR A 169 15.27 0.57 18.49
C THR A 169 15.74 -0.86 18.74
N GLY A 170 14.83 -1.78 19.09
CA GLY A 170 15.15 -3.13 19.53
C GLY A 170 15.01 -4.22 18.45
N TYR A 171 14.24 -4.00 17.40
CA TYR A 171 13.79 -5.05 16.48
C TYR A 171 14.20 -4.84 15.01
N GLY A 172 15.18 -3.98 14.79
CA GLY A 172 15.70 -3.68 13.45
C GLY A 172 14.95 -2.54 12.76
N LYS A 173 15.11 -2.48 11.45
CA LYS A 173 14.53 -1.41 10.64
C LYS A 173 13.11 -1.79 10.21
N PHE A 174 12.15 -0.89 10.42
CA PHE A 174 10.79 -1.01 9.91
C PHE A 174 10.61 -0.13 8.67
N PHE A 175 9.83 -0.62 7.68
CA PHE A 175 9.47 0.20 6.53
C PHE A 175 8.26 1.08 6.83
N GLU A 176 7.39 0.64 7.78
CA GLU A 176 6.16 1.33 8.14
C GLU A 176 5.80 1.14 9.60
N LEU A 177 5.36 2.23 10.24
CA LEU A 177 4.69 2.26 11.53
C LEU A 177 3.22 2.62 11.31
N TRP A 178 2.34 1.76 11.78
CA TRP A 178 0.91 1.87 11.58
C TRP A 178 0.20 2.30 12.85
N TRP A 179 -0.42 3.46 12.85
CA TRP A 179 -1.25 3.98 13.95
C TRP A 179 -2.72 3.88 13.58
N ASP A 180 -3.47 3.20 14.45
CA ASP A 180 -4.92 3.10 14.33
C ASP A 180 -5.60 4.40 14.80
N GLY A 181 -6.64 4.80 14.08
CA GLY A 181 -7.45 5.97 14.42
C GLY A 181 -8.47 5.73 15.54
N ALA A 182 -8.68 4.47 15.96
CA ALA A 182 -9.63 4.15 17.00
C ALA A 182 -9.21 4.76 18.35
N ASN A 183 -10.16 5.41 19.02
CA ASN A 183 -9.96 6.05 20.32
C ASN A 183 -11.21 5.83 21.20
N GLY A 184 -11.10 4.90 22.15
CA GLY A 184 -12.14 4.58 23.11
C GLY A 184 -11.69 4.79 24.54
N GLU A 185 -12.50 4.31 25.50
CA GLU A 185 -12.21 4.37 26.92
C GLU A 185 -11.18 3.30 27.32
N GLY A 186 -10.35 3.64 28.29
CA GLY A 186 -9.45 2.73 28.97
C GLY A 186 -10.09 2.11 30.23
N PRO A 187 -9.30 1.38 31.05
CA PRO A 187 -9.82 0.70 32.24
C PRO A 187 -10.39 1.65 33.31
N ASN A 188 -10.03 2.92 33.25
CA ASN A 188 -10.51 3.96 34.18
C ASN A 188 -11.74 4.73 33.58
N GLY A 189 -12.33 4.29 32.49
CA GLY A 189 -13.47 4.93 31.82
C GLY A 189 -13.16 6.25 31.12
N LYS A 190 -11.88 6.58 30.91
CA LYS A 190 -11.47 7.81 30.23
C LYS A 190 -10.90 7.51 28.85
N LYS A 191 -11.17 8.43 27.91
CA LYS A 191 -10.46 8.49 26.63
C LYS A 191 -9.11 9.17 26.79
N GLN A 192 -8.15 8.78 25.96
CA GLN A 192 -6.84 9.39 25.94
C GLN A 192 -6.84 10.64 25.04
N GLU A 193 -6.24 11.70 25.55
CA GLU A 193 -5.82 12.84 24.72
C GLU A 193 -4.41 12.55 24.21
N TYR A 194 -4.30 12.25 22.92
CA TYR A 194 -3.04 11.86 22.29
C TYR A 194 -2.20 13.08 21.91
N THR A 195 -0.90 12.98 22.15
CA THR A 195 0.09 13.96 21.68
C THR A 195 0.76 13.51 20.39
N PHE A 196 -0.02 13.28 19.32
CA PHE A 196 0.47 12.70 18.06
C PHE A 196 1.69 13.44 17.47
N ARG A 197 1.80 14.76 17.67
CA ARG A 197 3.01 15.48 17.23
C ARG A 197 4.27 14.98 17.92
N ARG A 198 4.19 14.73 19.25
CA ARG A 198 5.31 14.16 20.02
C ARG A 198 5.61 12.73 19.60
N PHE A 199 4.56 11.94 19.29
CA PHE A 199 4.72 10.57 18.78
C PHE A 199 5.47 10.58 17.46
N GLU A 200 5.08 11.44 16.53
CA GLU A 200 5.70 11.63 15.23
C GLU A 200 7.18 12.03 15.34
N ASP A 201 7.47 13.11 16.11
CA ASP A 201 8.81 13.59 16.31
C ASP A 201 9.71 12.51 16.94
N SER A 202 9.18 11.73 17.90
CA SER A 202 9.89 10.62 18.52
C SER A 202 10.13 9.46 17.56
N ALA A 203 9.12 9.06 16.79
CA ALA A 203 9.25 7.96 15.82
C ALA A 203 10.31 8.26 14.75
N PHE A 204 10.30 9.47 14.17
CA PHE A 204 11.31 9.90 13.21
C PHE A 204 12.71 10.06 13.83
N ALA A 205 12.80 10.47 15.11
CA ALA A 205 14.08 10.50 15.82
C ALA A 205 14.70 9.10 15.98
N TYR A 206 13.87 8.06 16.18
CA TYR A 206 14.33 6.67 16.29
C TYR A 206 14.61 6.04 14.93
N GLN A 207 13.78 6.30 13.91
CA GLN A 207 13.95 5.81 12.55
C GLN A 207 13.61 6.91 11.51
N PRO A 208 14.58 7.70 11.05
CA PRO A 208 14.33 8.86 10.16
C PRO A 208 13.70 8.53 8.79
N HIS A 209 13.81 7.27 8.35
CA HIS A 209 13.28 6.81 7.05
C HIS A 209 11.97 6.02 7.17
N LEU A 210 11.37 6.04 8.37
CA LEU A 210 10.13 5.35 8.64
C LEU A 210 8.97 6.00 7.89
N MET A 211 8.11 5.21 7.26
CA MET A 211 6.81 5.67 6.79
C MET A 211 5.81 5.53 7.92
N ILE A 212 5.01 6.55 8.21
CA ILE A 212 4.02 6.52 9.27
C ILE A 212 2.63 6.63 8.65
N PHE A 213 1.82 5.61 8.90
CA PHE A 213 0.40 5.56 8.55
C PHE A 213 -0.47 6.08 9.70
N SER A 214 -1.45 6.87 9.38
CA SER A 214 -2.66 7.11 10.18
C SER A 214 -3.78 7.60 9.26
N ASP A 215 -4.95 7.96 9.81
CA ASP A 215 -6.09 8.49 9.03
C ASP A 215 -5.68 9.59 8.04
N ILE A 216 -4.78 10.49 8.47
CA ILE A 216 -4.35 11.67 7.70
C ILE A 216 -2.83 11.82 7.58
N GLY A 217 -2.08 10.74 7.70
CA GLY A 217 -0.60 10.77 7.61
C GLY A 217 0.09 10.78 8.98
N PRO A 218 1.35 11.19 9.06
CA PRO A 218 2.06 12.17 8.21
C PRO A 218 2.56 11.67 6.86
N SER A 219 2.82 10.35 6.71
CA SER A 219 3.44 9.84 5.48
C SER A 219 2.42 9.14 4.57
N ILE A 220 1.48 8.41 5.12
CA ILE A 220 0.50 7.59 4.42
C ILE A 220 -0.87 7.85 5.05
N ARG A 221 -1.92 7.96 4.24
CA ARG A 221 -3.28 8.09 4.73
C ARG A 221 -4.08 6.80 4.55
N TRP A 222 -5.02 6.58 5.42
CA TRP A 222 -6.09 5.63 5.21
C TRP A 222 -6.93 6.00 3.99
N CYS A 223 -7.37 5.03 3.20
CA CYS A 223 -8.25 5.27 2.05
C CYS A 223 -9.71 5.53 2.42
N GLY A 224 -10.04 5.64 3.72
CA GLY A 224 -11.38 5.96 4.22
C GLY A 224 -12.32 4.76 4.32
N ASN A 225 -11.87 3.56 4.02
CA ASN A 225 -12.68 2.35 4.13
C ASN A 225 -11.83 1.09 4.27
N GLU A 226 -12.38 0.05 4.92
CA GLU A 226 -11.77 -1.27 5.11
C GLU A 226 -12.19 -2.28 4.03
N ARG A 227 -12.69 -1.79 2.90
CA ARG A 227 -13.12 -2.64 1.78
C ARG A 227 -11.98 -2.93 0.79
N GLY A 228 -10.82 -2.31 0.99
CA GLY A 228 -9.66 -2.43 0.08
C GLY A 228 -9.86 -1.68 -1.24
N ILE A 229 -10.66 -0.61 -1.25
CA ILE A 229 -11.07 0.09 -2.48
C ILE A 229 -10.60 1.55 -2.43
N ILE A 230 -9.78 1.91 -3.40
CA ILE A 230 -9.44 3.29 -3.76
C ILE A 230 -10.25 3.67 -4.99
N GLY A 231 -10.84 4.87 -5.00
CA GLY A 231 -11.64 5.37 -6.10
C GLY A 231 -10.89 5.52 -7.41
N ASN A 232 -11.64 5.65 -8.50
CA ASN A 232 -11.05 5.89 -9.83
C ASN A 232 -10.23 7.17 -9.88
N THR A 233 -10.63 8.20 -9.13
CA THR A 233 -9.83 9.39 -8.88
C THR A 233 -9.01 9.18 -7.62
N ASN A 234 -7.68 9.29 -7.73
CA ASN A 234 -6.79 9.25 -6.57
C ASN A 234 -5.62 10.22 -6.76
N TRP A 235 -5.66 11.29 -6.00
CA TRP A 235 -4.53 12.20 -5.82
C TRP A 235 -3.71 11.73 -4.62
N ASN A 236 -2.39 11.57 -4.82
CA ASN A 236 -1.47 11.31 -3.70
C ASN A 236 -1.26 12.56 -2.82
N LEU A 237 -2.09 13.55 -2.99
CA LEU A 237 -2.05 14.85 -2.33
C LEU A 237 -3.22 14.96 -1.37
N LEU A 238 -2.96 15.50 -0.17
CA LEU A 238 -4.00 15.77 0.82
C LEU A 238 -3.82 17.18 1.42
N ASP A 239 -4.95 17.84 1.69
CA ASP A 239 -5.01 19.01 2.54
C ASP A 239 -5.51 18.57 3.92
N THR A 240 -4.69 18.73 4.92
CA THR A 240 -5.00 18.36 6.32
C THR A 240 -5.38 19.54 7.19
N ALA A 241 -5.59 20.74 6.60
CA ALA A 241 -5.95 21.93 7.35
C ALA A 241 -7.29 21.74 8.09
N GLY A 242 -7.28 21.97 9.39
CA GLY A 242 -8.46 21.81 10.25
C GLY A 242 -8.70 20.37 10.76
N PHE A 243 -7.86 19.41 10.38
CA PHE A 243 -7.94 18.03 10.86
C PHE A 243 -6.73 17.67 11.73
N TYR A 244 -6.99 16.88 12.78
CA TYR A 244 -5.97 16.46 13.72
C TYR A 244 -6.10 14.95 13.97
N ARG A 245 -4.98 14.25 13.95
CA ARG A 245 -4.93 12.81 14.26
C ARG A 245 -5.54 12.53 15.63
N GLY A 246 -6.38 11.50 15.71
CA GLY A 246 -7.11 11.14 16.93
C GLY A 246 -8.38 11.96 17.22
N HIS A 247 -8.68 12.98 16.41
CA HIS A 247 -9.89 13.82 16.53
C HIS A 247 -10.79 13.78 15.28
N GLY A 248 -10.57 12.82 14.42
CA GLY A 248 -11.27 12.66 13.14
C GLY A 248 -10.49 13.22 11.96
N GLY A 249 -10.76 12.66 10.80
CA GLY A 249 -10.16 13.03 9.52
C GLY A 249 -11.16 13.72 8.58
N PRO A 250 -10.73 14.03 7.36
CA PRO A 250 -11.63 14.42 6.30
C PRO A 250 -12.70 13.37 6.03
N PRO A 251 -13.80 13.72 5.35
CA PRO A 251 -14.80 12.74 4.90
C PRO A 251 -14.19 11.57 4.12
N GLU A 252 -14.83 10.39 4.16
CA GLU A 252 -14.37 9.18 3.47
C GLU A 252 -13.99 9.45 2.00
N ASP A 253 -14.82 10.18 1.26
CA ASP A 253 -14.56 10.52 -0.14
C ASP A 253 -13.26 11.31 -0.32
N THR A 254 -12.96 12.23 0.60
CA THR A 254 -11.71 13.01 0.55
C THR A 254 -10.50 12.13 0.88
N LEU A 255 -10.60 11.26 1.88
CA LEU A 255 -9.55 10.29 2.18
C LEU A 255 -9.33 9.33 1.01
N ASN A 256 -10.40 8.93 0.35
CA ASN A 256 -10.35 8.01 -0.78
C ASN A 256 -9.72 8.66 -2.03
N GLN A 257 -10.16 9.86 -2.39
CA GLN A 257 -9.77 10.53 -3.64
C GLN A 257 -8.55 11.44 -3.50
N GLY A 258 -8.22 11.89 -2.29
CA GLY A 258 -7.26 12.98 -2.08
C GLY A 258 -7.76 14.32 -2.63
N ASN A 259 -6.85 15.29 -2.71
CA ASN A 259 -7.17 16.64 -3.17
C ASN A 259 -6.29 17.03 -4.36
N VAL A 260 -6.88 17.49 -5.45
CA VAL A 260 -6.14 17.95 -6.65
C VAL A 260 -5.12 19.03 -6.32
N ASN A 261 -5.42 19.90 -5.35
CA ASN A 261 -4.56 20.99 -4.87
C ASN A 261 -4.06 20.77 -3.43
N GLY A 262 -4.02 19.50 -2.97
CA GLY A 262 -3.50 19.16 -1.66
C GLY A 262 -2.08 19.65 -1.44
N LYS A 263 -1.79 20.05 -0.19
CA LYS A 263 -0.54 20.71 0.19
C LYS A 263 0.58 19.75 0.59
N LEU A 264 0.21 18.51 0.90
CA LEU A 264 1.13 17.47 1.37
C LEU A 264 1.05 16.25 0.45
N TRP A 265 2.20 15.57 0.24
CA TRP A 265 2.21 14.27 -0.42
C TRP A 265 1.90 13.19 0.60
N ILE A 266 0.65 12.72 0.63
CA ILE A 266 0.17 11.70 1.55
C ILE A 266 -0.66 10.69 0.74
N PRO A 267 -0.01 9.67 0.15
CA PRO A 267 -0.67 8.65 -0.68
C PRO A 267 -1.62 7.78 0.15
N ALA A 268 -2.62 7.22 -0.52
CA ALA A 268 -3.59 6.33 0.10
C ALA A 268 -3.07 4.89 0.20
N GLU A 269 -3.33 4.27 1.34
CA GLU A 269 -3.23 2.83 1.57
C GLU A 269 -4.64 2.25 1.71
N ALA A 270 -4.87 1.11 1.06
CA ALA A 270 -6.11 0.36 1.15
C ALA A 270 -5.90 -0.91 1.98
N ASP A 271 -6.46 -0.92 3.16
CA ASP A 271 -6.47 -2.06 4.05
C ASP A 271 -7.76 -2.89 3.90
N VAL A 272 -7.62 -4.19 3.98
CA VAL A 272 -8.75 -5.13 3.91
C VAL A 272 -8.34 -6.49 4.47
N SER A 273 -9.26 -7.19 5.13
CA SER A 273 -8.99 -8.56 5.56
C SER A 273 -9.33 -9.60 4.47
N ILE A 274 -8.54 -10.66 4.39
CA ILE A 274 -8.84 -11.84 3.54
C ILE A 274 -10.09 -12.58 4.01
N ARG A 275 -10.43 -12.45 5.31
CA ARG A 275 -11.60 -13.02 5.99
C ARG A 275 -12.63 -11.91 6.27
N PRO A 276 -13.84 -12.23 6.75
CA PRO A 276 -14.78 -11.22 7.25
C PRO A 276 -14.23 -10.42 8.43
N GLY A 277 -13.60 -11.10 9.41
CA GLY A 277 -12.97 -10.48 10.58
C GLY A 277 -11.50 -10.13 10.36
N TRP A 278 -10.94 -9.31 11.27
CA TRP A 278 -9.50 -8.98 11.31
C TRP A 278 -8.69 -10.07 12.03
N PHE A 279 -9.23 -10.63 13.12
CA PHE A 279 -8.64 -11.78 13.78
C PHE A 279 -9.19 -13.11 13.19
N TYR A 280 -8.49 -14.20 13.48
CA TYR A 280 -8.92 -15.53 13.02
C TYR A 280 -10.14 -16.03 13.79
N HIS A 281 -11.15 -16.47 13.05
CA HIS A 281 -12.33 -17.17 13.55
C HIS A 281 -12.53 -18.44 12.73
N ALA A 282 -12.55 -19.63 13.40
CA ALA A 282 -12.71 -20.91 12.72
C ALA A 282 -14.03 -21.01 11.90
N LYS A 283 -15.11 -20.34 12.37
CA LYS A 283 -16.39 -20.26 11.66
C LYS A 283 -16.31 -19.52 10.29
N GLU A 284 -15.17 -18.90 9.98
CA GLU A 284 -14.93 -18.16 8.75
C GLU A 284 -14.03 -18.88 7.75
N ASP A 285 -13.60 -20.13 8.03
CA ASP A 285 -12.70 -20.88 7.15
C ASP A 285 -13.27 -21.10 5.74
N ASN A 286 -14.59 -21.13 5.59
CA ASN A 286 -15.29 -21.21 4.32
C ASN A 286 -15.67 -19.85 3.71
N LYS A 287 -15.26 -18.72 4.33
CA LYS A 287 -15.59 -17.35 3.89
C LYS A 287 -14.34 -16.58 3.42
N VAL A 288 -13.22 -17.27 3.27
CA VAL A 288 -11.97 -16.68 2.77
C VAL A 288 -12.21 -16.13 1.36
N LYS A 289 -11.77 -14.88 1.12
CA LYS A 289 -11.88 -14.25 -0.20
C LYS A 289 -11.14 -15.08 -1.26
N SER A 290 -11.82 -15.34 -2.37
CA SER A 290 -11.26 -16.12 -3.48
C SER A 290 -10.08 -15.41 -4.17
N PRO A 291 -9.20 -16.14 -4.90
CA PRO A 291 -8.14 -15.53 -5.70
C PRO A 291 -8.64 -14.44 -6.66
N ASN A 292 -9.81 -14.62 -7.27
CA ASN A 292 -10.42 -13.61 -8.15
C ASN A 292 -10.85 -12.36 -7.36
N THR A 293 -11.41 -12.52 -6.17
CA THR A 293 -11.76 -11.39 -5.30
C THR A 293 -10.51 -10.60 -4.91
N LEU A 294 -9.42 -11.29 -4.53
CA LEU A 294 -8.15 -10.65 -4.20
C LEU A 294 -7.53 -9.93 -5.40
N PHE A 295 -7.64 -10.50 -6.60
CA PHE A 295 -7.19 -9.86 -7.83
C PHE A 295 -7.99 -8.58 -8.13
N ASN A 296 -9.31 -8.60 -7.93
CA ASN A 296 -10.15 -7.40 -8.08
C ASN A 296 -9.80 -6.33 -7.04
N LEU A 297 -9.50 -6.70 -5.80
CA LEU A 297 -9.02 -5.76 -4.79
C LEU A 297 -7.68 -5.12 -5.21
N PHE A 298 -6.76 -5.91 -5.76
CA PHE A 298 -5.50 -5.40 -6.31
C PHE A 298 -5.75 -4.39 -7.45
N LEU A 299 -6.69 -4.64 -8.34
CA LEU A 299 -7.05 -3.70 -9.40
C LEU A 299 -7.69 -2.41 -8.85
N LYS A 300 -8.52 -2.54 -7.78
CA LYS A 300 -9.23 -1.41 -7.16
C LYS A 300 -8.40 -0.63 -6.14
N SER A 301 -7.23 -1.10 -5.76
CA SER A 301 -6.28 -0.42 -4.87
C SER A 301 -5.01 0.00 -5.64
N VAL A 302 -4.15 -0.96 -5.98
CA VAL A 302 -2.91 -0.72 -6.71
C VAL A 302 -3.18 -0.20 -8.13
N GLY A 303 -4.20 -0.73 -8.78
CA GLY A 303 -4.64 -0.27 -10.10
C GLY A 303 -5.20 1.14 -10.11
N ASN A 304 -5.49 1.73 -8.96
CA ASN A 304 -5.88 3.12 -8.77
C ASN A 304 -4.80 3.96 -8.06
N GLY A 305 -3.57 3.48 -8.03
CA GLY A 305 -2.39 4.27 -7.65
C GLY A 305 -2.04 4.29 -6.16
N GLY A 306 -2.74 3.50 -5.31
CA GLY A 306 -2.35 3.28 -3.91
C GLY A 306 -1.61 1.97 -3.69
N ASN A 307 -1.42 1.58 -2.43
CA ASN A 307 -0.92 0.26 -2.07
C ASN A 307 -2.02 -0.58 -1.42
N LEU A 308 -1.90 -1.90 -1.52
CA LEU A 308 -2.80 -2.87 -0.89
C LEU A 308 -2.13 -3.48 0.34
N LEU A 309 -2.73 -3.25 1.52
CA LEU A 309 -2.43 -3.91 2.77
C LEU A 309 -3.50 -4.99 3.03
N LEU A 310 -3.14 -6.25 2.82
CA LEU A 310 -4.07 -7.37 2.96
C LEU A 310 -3.84 -8.10 4.29
N ASN A 311 -4.83 -8.07 5.17
CA ASN A 311 -4.76 -8.79 6.43
C ASN A 311 -4.98 -10.30 6.24
N VAL A 312 -4.09 -11.09 6.84
CA VAL A 312 -4.12 -12.56 6.86
C VAL A 312 -3.87 -13.00 8.30
N PRO A 313 -4.91 -13.26 9.08
CA PRO A 313 -4.75 -13.60 10.48
C PRO A 313 -4.28 -15.05 10.67
N PRO A 314 -3.23 -15.29 11.46
CA PRO A 314 -2.86 -16.65 11.86
C PRO A 314 -3.93 -17.29 12.72
N ASP A 315 -4.12 -18.59 12.57
CA ASP A 315 -5.01 -19.39 13.39
C ASP A 315 -4.44 -19.64 14.81
N ARG A 316 -5.19 -20.39 15.65
CA ARG A 316 -4.78 -20.67 17.03
C ARG A 316 -3.49 -21.50 17.14
N ARG A 317 -3.06 -22.17 16.06
CA ARG A 317 -1.74 -22.82 16.01
C ARG A 317 -0.62 -21.77 15.92
N GLY A 318 -0.90 -20.58 15.40
CA GLY A 318 0.08 -19.55 15.04
C GLY A 318 0.59 -19.71 13.60
N LEU A 319 -0.22 -20.30 12.72
CA LEU A 319 0.08 -20.50 11.30
C LEU A 319 -0.96 -19.78 10.43
N PHE A 320 -0.58 -19.30 9.25
CA PHE A 320 -1.59 -18.99 8.24
C PHE A 320 -2.35 -20.26 7.88
N HIS A 321 -3.68 -20.18 7.97
CA HIS A 321 -4.54 -21.29 7.66
C HIS A 321 -4.37 -21.73 6.19
N GLU A 322 -4.56 -23.01 5.91
CA GLU A 322 -4.32 -23.60 4.60
C GLU A 322 -5.19 -22.96 3.50
N THR A 323 -6.44 -22.62 3.83
CA THR A 323 -7.37 -21.96 2.90
C THR A 323 -6.89 -20.55 2.53
N ASP A 324 -6.40 -19.77 3.51
CA ASP A 324 -5.84 -18.43 3.27
C ASP A 324 -4.60 -18.52 2.40
N SER A 325 -3.70 -19.44 2.72
CA SER A 325 -2.48 -19.71 1.96
C SER A 325 -2.78 -20.10 0.52
N ALA A 326 -3.77 -20.98 0.29
CA ALA A 326 -4.20 -21.39 -1.04
C ALA A 326 -4.78 -20.22 -1.85
N SER A 327 -5.60 -19.37 -1.22
CA SER A 327 -6.16 -18.18 -1.86
C SER A 327 -5.06 -17.17 -2.26
N LEU A 328 -4.08 -16.95 -1.40
CA LEU A 328 -2.94 -16.08 -1.67
C LEU A 328 -2.09 -16.57 -2.85
N VAL A 329 -1.79 -17.87 -2.88
CA VAL A 329 -1.03 -18.49 -3.98
C VAL A 329 -1.82 -18.40 -5.30
N GLY A 330 -3.13 -18.67 -5.27
CA GLY A 330 -4.00 -18.49 -6.43
C GLY A 330 -4.05 -17.04 -6.92
N PHE A 331 -4.09 -16.07 -6.02
CA PHE A 331 -4.01 -14.66 -6.35
C PHE A 331 -2.68 -14.29 -7.04
N ALA A 332 -1.56 -14.80 -6.52
CA ALA A 332 -0.26 -14.59 -7.16
C ALA A 332 -0.23 -15.14 -8.59
N ALA A 333 -0.76 -16.35 -8.81
CA ALA A 333 -0.85 -16.96 -10.13
C ALA A 333 -1.70 -16.14 -11.11
N LEU A 334 -2.83 -15.57 -10.65
CA LEU A 334 -3.66 -14.68 -11.46
C LEU A 334 -2.91 -13.41 -11.86
N ARG A 335 -2.19 -12.77 -10.91
CA ARG A 335 -1.38 -11.57 -11.23
C ARG A 335 -0.26 -11.89 -12.22
N GLU A 336 0.45 -12.98 -12.00
CA GLU A 336 1.50 -13.41 -12.93
C GLU A 336 0.93 -13.64 -14.33
N LYS A 337 -0.17 -14.37 -14.44
CA LYS A 337 -0.85 -14.64 -15.73
C LYS A 337 -1.28 -13.33 -16.40
N ALA A 338 -1.94 -12.43 -15.65
CA ALA A 338 -2.51 -11.19 -16.18
C ALA A 338 -1.45 -10.24 -16.74
N PHE A 339 -0.32 -10.10 -16.06
CA PHE A 339 0.72 -9.14 -16.40
C PHE A 339 1.96 -9.74 -17.07
N LYS A 340 1.94 -11.04 -17.40
CA LYS A 340 3.07 -11.76 -18.02
C LYS A 340 3.53 -11.15 -19.34
N THR A 341 2.59 -10.75 -20.17
CA THR A 341 2.89 -10.26 -21.53
C THR A 341 2.43 -8.81 -21.68
N ASN A 342 3.38 -7.91 -21.94
CA ASN A 342 3.06 -6.55 -22.35
C ASN A 342 2.92 -6.51 -23.88
N LEU A 343 1.69 -6.31 -24.36
CA LEU A 343 1.33 -6.28 -25.79
C LEU A 343 1.89 -5.05 -26.52
N PHE A 344 2.33 -4.00 -25.80
CA PHE A 344 3.02 -2.85 -26.41
C PHE A 344 4.53 -3.06 -26.55
N THR A 345 5.08 -4.20 -26.12
CA THR A 345 6.52 -4.48 -26.25
C THR A 345 6.96 -4.40 -27.71
N GLY A 346 7.99 -3.58 -27.96
CA GLY A 346 8.52 -3.36 -29.32
C GLY A 346 7.70 -2.40 -30.18
N LEU A 347 6.56 -1.89 -29.71
CA LEU A 347 5.80 -0.84 -30.40
C LEU A 347 6.29 0.54 -29.96
N LYS A 348 6.42 1.45 -30.92
CA LYS A 348 6.65 2.88 -30.66
C LYS A 348 5.34 3.62 -30.91
N PRO A 349 4.79 4.34 -29.93
CA PRO A 349 3.58 5.11 -30.16
C PRO A 349 3.84 6.28 -31.11
N LEU A 350 2.87 6.56 -31.97
CA LEU A 350 2.79 7.87 -32.62
C LEU A 350 2.34 8.87 -31.54
N VAL A 351 3.19 9.85 -31.25
CA VAL A 351 2.89 10.90 -30.27
C VAL A 351 2.49 12.17 -31.01
N LYS A 352 1.32 12.71 -30.69
CA LYS A 352 0.85 14.03 -31.10
C LYS A 352 0.59 14.87 -29.85
N THR A 353 0.91 16.15 -29.90
CA THR A 353 0.64 17.07 -28.79
C THR A 353 -0.28 18.19 -29.27
N THR A 354 -1.39 18.38 -28.59
CA THR A 354 -2.35 19.44 -28.86
C THR A 354 -2.54 20.26 -27.57
N ALA A 355 -2.29 21.56 -27.65
CA ALA A 355 -2.34 22.46 -26.49
C ALA A 355 -1.52 21.96 -25.27
N GLY A 356 -0.36 21.34 -25.53
CA GLY A 356 0.52 20.79 -24.49
C GLY A 356 0.13 19.41 -23.94
N LEU A 357 -1.00 18.83 -24.38
CA LEU A 357 -1.49 17.54 -23.94
C LEU A 357 -1.17 16.44 -24.95
N PRO A 358 -0.51 15.33 -24.55
CA PRO A 358 -0.12 14.26 -25.45
C PRO A 358 -1.28 13.32 -25.77
N THR A 359 -1.26 12.85 -27.02
CA THR A 359 -2.01 11.69 -27.51
C THR A 359 -1.01 10.64 -27.98
N LEU A 360 -1.09 9.43 -27.45
CA LEU A 360 -0.25 8.29 -27.81
C LEU A 360 -1.08 7.28 -28.60
N THR A 361 -0.67 6.94 -29.82
CA THR A 361 -1.34 5.91 -30.64
C THR A 361 -0.40 4.73 -30.86
N TYR A 362 -0.79 3.57 -30.33
CA TYR A 362 -0.12 2.29 -30.54
C TYR A 362 -0.85 1.51 -31.63
N THR A 363 -0.13 1.08 -32.69
CA THR A 363 -0.69 0.28 -33.76
C THR A 363 -0.08 -1.11 -33.76
N PHE A 364 -0.92 -2.13 -33.68
CA PHE A 364 -0.52 -3.53 -33.70
C PHE A 364 -0.26 -4.02 -35.14
N LYS A 365 0.68 -4.95 -35.30
CA LYS A 365 0.96 -5.59 -36.61
C LYS A 365 -0.21 -6.45 -37.09
N LYS A 366 -1.02 -6.96 -36.21
CA LYS A 366 -2.26 -7.73 -36.45
C LYS A 366 -3.29 -7.38 -35.39
N ALA A 367 -4.56 -7.61 -35.67
CA ALA A 367 -5.62 -7.45 -34.68
C ALA A 367 -5.27 -8.24 -33.41
N THR A 368 -5.29 -7.55 -32.26
CA THR A 368 -4.80 -8.06 -30.99
C THR A 368 -5.89 -7.94 -29.92
N LYS A 369 -6.11 -9.01 -29.17
CA LYS A 369 -7.06 -9.04 -28.05
C LYS A 369 -6.40 -8.47 -26.81
N LEU A 370 -7.13 -7.61 -26.08
CA LEU A 370 -6.71 -7.06 -24.78
C LEU A 370 -7.92 -6.60 -23.98
N ASN A 371 -7.73 -6.48 -22.64
CA ASN A 371 -8.74 -5.97 -21.70
C ASN A 371 -8.17 -5.06 -20.61
N ALA A 372 -6.89 -4.66 -20.73
CA ALA A 372 -6.28 -3.74 -19.79
C ALA A 372 -5.19 -2.88 -20.44
N VAL A 373 -5.10 -1.63 -19.98
CA VAL A 373 -3.98 -0.70 -20.28
C VAL A 373 -3.44 -0.18 -18.96
N VAL A 374 -2.11 -0.20 -18.82
CA VAL A 374 -1.42 0.31 -17.63
C VAL A 374 -0.71 1.61 -17.97
N LEU A 375 -1.01 2.65 -17.22
CA LEU A 375 -0.40 3.98 -17.32
C LEU A 375 0.28 4.34 -16.01
N GLN A 376 1.38 5.09 -16.07
CA GLN A 376 2.14 5.58 -14.92
C GLN A 376 2.70 6.96 -15.23
N GLU A 377 2.59 7.88 -14.26
CA GLU A 377 3.31 9.16 -14.32
C GLU A 377 4.71 9.03 -13.72
N LEU A 378 5.62 9.93 -14.10
CA LEU A 378 6.89 10.16 -13.42
C LEU A 378 6.61 11.01 -12.17
N ILE A 379 6.04 10.38 -11.13
CA ILE A 379 5.52 11.05 -9.94
C ILE A 379 6.60 11.74 -9.10
N GLU A 380 7.88 11.41 -9.29
CA GLU A 380 9.02 12.11 -8.69
C GLU A 380 9.05 13.60 -9.06
N HIS A 381 8.35 13.98 -10.13
CA HIS A 381 8.16 15.38 -10.53
C HIS A 381 6.78 15.93 -10.18
N GLY A 382 6.01 15.23 -9.35
CA GLY A 382 4.64 15.55 -8.95
C GLY A 382 3.58 14.92 -9.84
N GLN A 383 2.39 14.69 -9.27
CA GLN A 383 1.23 14.15 -10.00
C GLN A 383 0.56 15.23 -10.84
N ARG A 384 0.23 14.95 -12.09
CA ARG A 384 -0.14 15.96 -13.09
C ARG A 384 -1.43 15.70 -13.82
N VAL A 385 -1.69 14.45 -14.24
CA VAL A 385 -2.86 14.11 -15.05
C VAL A 385 -4.13 14.17 -14.23
N LYS A 386 -5.13 14.90 -14.77
CA LYS A 386 -6.48 15.00 -14.19
C LYS A 386 -7.46 14.08 -14.89
N THR A 387 -7.42 14.04 -16.24
CA THR A 387 -8.33 13.21 -17.03
C THR A 387 -7.64 12.69 -18.28
N PHE A 388 -8.09 11.52 -18.75
CA PHE A 388 -7.64 10.91 -20.00
C PHE A 388 -8.72 9.98 -20.55
N THR A 389 -8.62 9.67 -21.85
CA THR A 389 -9.47 8.66 -22.51
C THR A 389 -8.64 7.58 -23.16
N ILE A 390 -9.19 6.37 -23.26
CA ILE A 390 -8.64 5.31 -24.10
C ILE A 390 -9.69 4.96 -25.16
N GLU A 391 -9.24 4.91 -26.40
CA GLU A 391 -10.04 4.58 -27.57
C GLU A 391 -9.40 3.40 -28.32
N ALA A 392 -10.21 2.56 -28.90
CA ALA A 392 -9.79 1.43 -29.71
C ALA A 392 -10.32 1.56 -31.15
N LYS A 393 -9.60 0.97 -32.10
CA LYS A 393 -9.96 0.95 -33.51
C LYS A 393 -10.20 -0.50 -33.94
N GLU A 394 -11.45 -0.85 -34.27
CA GLU A 394 -11.83 -2.23 -34.61
C GLU A 394 -11.11 -2.78 -35.86
N SER A 395 -10.87 -1.92 -36.85
CA SER A 395 -10.17 -2.28 -38.06
C SER A 395 -9.16 -1.20 -38.51
N THR A 396 -8.30 -1.49 -39.44
CA THR A 396 -7.32 -0.50 -39.96
C THR A 396 -7.98 0.71 -40.60
N THR A 397 -9.21 0.57 -41.11
CA THR A 397 -10.00 1.62 -41.79
C THR A 397 -11.12 2.20 -40.90
N GLY A 398 -11.44 1.58 -39.76
CA GLY A 398 -12.51 2.02 -38.85
C GLY A 398 -12.18 3.30 -38.09
N ASN A 399 -13.17 3.84 -37.40
CA ASN A 399 -13.01 4.97 -36.48
C ASN A 399 -12.53 4.50 -35.08
N PHE A 400 -11.92 5.40 -34.34
CA PHE A 400 -11.66 5.16 -32.93
C PHE A 400 -12.95 5.28 -32.12
N VAL A 401 -13.22 4.27 -31.28
CA VAL A 401 -14.35 4.23 -30.34
C VAL A 401 -13.81 4.27 -28.92
N LYS A 402 -14.39 5.10 -28.08
CA LYS A 402 -13.98 5.22 -26.68
C LYS A 402 -14.36 3.95 -25.91
N ILE A 403 -13.37 3.39 -25.20
CA ILE A 403 -13.51 2.17 -24.37
C ILE A 403 -13.26 2.42 -22.89
N PHE A 404 -12.66 3.57 -22.53
CA PHE A 404 -12.40 3.93 -21.14
C PHE A 404 -12.33 5.45 -20.97
N ASP A 405 -12.99 5.96 -19.92
CA ASP A 405 -12.82 7.30 -19.38
C ASP A 405 -12.07 7.23 -18.07
N GLY A 406 -10.92 7.87 -17.98
CA GLY A 406 -10.08 7.90 -16.82
C GLY A 406 -9.97 9.28 -16.19
N THR A 407 -9.77 9.32 -14.89
CA THR A 407 -9.46 10.54 -14.16
C THR A 407 -7.95 10.66 -13.90
N THR A 408 -7.46 10.32 -12.70
CA THR A 408 -6.03 10.40 -12.39
C THR A 408 -5.26 9.19 -12.90
N ILE A 409 -3.97 9.38 -13.20
CA ILE A 409 -3.02 8.29 -13.46
C ILE A 409 -2.16 8.05 -12.21
N GLY A 410 -1.43 9.06 -11.75
CA GLY A 410 -0.57 8.95 -10.58
C GLY A 410 0.53 7.89 -10.72
N ARG A 411 0.84 7.20 -9.60
CA ARG A 411 1.86 6.15 -9.56
C ARG A 411 1.56 5.00 -10.53
N LYS A 412 0.30 4.57 -10.62
CA LYS A 412 -0.17 3.51 -11.50
C LYS A 412 -1.68 3.62 -11.73
N LYS A 413 -2.10 3.50 -12.97
CA LYS A 413 -3.49 3.29 -13.36
C LYS A 413 -3.59 2.05 -14.21
N ILE A 414 -4.38 1.07 -13.75
CA ILE A 414 -4.75 -0.11 -14.54
C ILE A 414 -6.17 0.11 -15.03
N ALA A 415 -6.31 0.60 -16.26
CA ALA A 415 -7.61 0.79 -16.89
C ALA A 415 -8.08 -0.56 -17.45
N THR A 416 -9.13 -1.13 -16.88
CA THR A 416 -9.74 -2.38 -17.32
C THR A 416 -11.06 -2.12 -18.04
N PHE A 417 -11.32 -2.88 -19.09
CA PHE A 417 -12.51 -2.80 -19.92
C PHE A 417 -12.87 -4.19 -20.45
N ASP A 418 -14.06 -4.34 -21.03
CA ASP A 418 -14.48 -5.60 -21.65
C ASP A 418 -13.48 -6.04 -22.71
N PRO A 419 -13.17 -7.33 -22.86
CA PRO A 419 -12.22 -7.82 -23.84
C PRO A 419 -12.57 -7.38 -25.25
N ILE A 420 -11.64 -6.70 -25.90
CA ILE A 420 -11.78 -6.25 -27.29
C ILE A 420 -10.66 -6.81 -28.16
N THR A 421 -10.93 -6.95 -29.46
CA THR A 421 -9.89 -7.21 -30.49
C THR A 421 -9.74 -5.95 -31.33
N THR A 422 -8.54 -5.40 -31.38
CA THR A 422 -8.30 -4.09 -32.01
C THR A 422 -7.02 -4.05 -32.81
N SER A 423 -6.98 -3.19 -33.82
CA SER A 423 -5.77 -2.87 -34.59
C SER A 423 -4.96 -1.73 -33.99
N SER A 424 -5.56 -0.87 -33.16
CA SER A 424 -4.87 0.28 -32.57
C SER A 424 -5.53 0.74 -31.28
N ILE A 425 -4.70 1.16 -30.31
CA ILE A 425 -5.11 1.84 -29.07
C ILE A 425 -4.64 3.28 -29.11
N LYS A 426 -5.53 4.22 -28.81
CA LYS A 426 -5.24 5.64 -28.69
C LYS A 426 -5.51 6.08 -27.25
N ILE A 427 -4.49 6.67 -26.60
CA ILE A 427 -4.54 7.19 -25.23
C ILE A 427 -4.41 8.71 -25.36
N THR A 428 -5.43 9.45 -24.97
CA THR A 428 -5.45 10.92 -25.04
C THR A 428 -5.53 11.49 -23.63
N ILE A 429 -4.54 12.29 -23.23
CA ILE A 429 -4.64 13.10 -22.03
C ILE A 429 -5.50 14.30 -22.34
N THR A 430 -6.59 14.50 -21.60
CA THR A 430 -7.60 15.52 -21.86
C THR A 430 -7.50 16.72 -20.91
N ASP A 431 -6.92 16.55 -19.72
CA ASP A 431 -6.60 17.64 -18.78
C ASP A 431 -5.43 17.26 -17.87
N ALA A 432 -4.58 18.24 -17.56
CA ALA A 432 -3.44 18.08 -16.67
C ALA A 432 -3.07 19.40 -15.98
N LYS A 433 -2.39 19.31 -14.83
CA LYS A 433 -1.89 20.48 -14.05
C LYS A 433 -0.67 21.14 -14.70
N ALA A 434 0.09 20.40 -15.49
CA ALA A 434 1.32 20.85 -16.16
C ALA A 434 1.69 19.86 -17.26
N GLU A 435 2.85 20.08 -17.92
CA GLU A 435 3.41 19.16 -18.90
C GLU A 435 3.35 17.70 -18.42
N VAL A 436 2.82 16.82 -19.25
CA VAL A 436 2.57 15.43 -18.88
C VAL A 436 3.83 14.59 -19.03
N LEU A 437 4.19 13.88 -17.99
CA LEU A 437 5.37 13.01 -17.91
C LEU A 437 4.93 11.58 -17.61
N LEU A 438 4.92 10.73 -18.64
CA LEU A 438 4.51 9.33 -18.52
C LEU A 438 5.72 8.39 -18.63
N LYS A 439 5.69 7.30 -17.85
CA LYS A 439 6.50 6.11 -18.10
C LYS A 439 5.96 5.38 -19.34
N PRO A 440 6.73 4.48 -19.97
CA PRO A 440 6.21 3.64 -21.06
C PRO A 440 4.95 2.89 -20.62
N SER A 441 3.90 2.98 -21.45
CA SER A 441 2.62 2.31 -21.20
C SER A 441 2.72 0.81 -21.47
N ALA A 442 1.80 0.03 -20.87
CA ALA A 442 1.65 -1.39 -21.15
C ALA A 442 0.19 -1.73 -21.48
N ALA A 443 -0.01 -2.81 -22.24
CA ALA A 443 -1.33 -3.38 -22.50
C ALA A 443 -1.31 -4.89 -22.28
N HIS A 444 -2.43 -5.44 -21.81
CA HIS A 444 -2.53 -6.84 -21.43
C HIS A 444 -3.85 -7.47 -21.87
N ASP A 445 -3.82 -8.76 -22.17
CA ASP A 445 -4.98 -9.65 -22.16
C ASP A 445 -4.87 -10.55 -20.93
N PHE A 446 -5.72 -10.36 -19.95
CA PHE A 446 -5.71 -11.18 -18.74
C PHE A 446 -6.10 -12.64 -19.03
N GLY A 447 -6.82 -12.90 -20.14
CA GLY A 447 -7.30 -14.23 -20.50
C GLY A 447 -8.38 -14.75 -19.55
N PHE A 448 -9.03 -13.85 -18.79
CA PHE A 448 -10.21 -14.08 -17.96
C PHE A 448 -10.97 -12.77 -17.77
N GLU A 449 -12.26 -12.88 -17.43
CA GLU A 449 -13.10 -11.72 -17.15
C GLU A 449 -12.77 -11.13 -15.78
N VAL A 450 -12.64 -9.81 -15.74
CA VAL A 450 -12.59 -9.03 -14.49
C VAL A 450 -14.01 -8.62 -14.18
N LYS A 451 -14.58 -9.11 -13.08
CA LYS A 451 -15.89 -8.64 -12.64
C LYS A 451 -15.72 -7.24 -12.05
N ASN A 452 -16.32 -6.25 -12.69
CA ASN A 452 -16.35 -4.86 -12.23
C ASN A 452 -17.19 -4.65 -10.96
#